data_f8450b8d918e7b40b3fc8a56a9059513
#
_entry.id   f8450b8d918e7b40b3fc8a56a9059513
#
_cell.length_a   1.000
_cell.length_b   1.000
_cell.length_c   1.000
_cell.angle_alpha   90.00
_cell.angle_beta   90.00
_cell.angle_gamma   90.00
#
_symmetry.space_group_name_H-M   'P 1'
#
loop_
_entity.id
_entity.type
_entity.pdbx_description
1 polymer ?
#
loop_
_entity_poly.entity_id
_entity_poly.type
_entity_poly.pdbx_seq_one_letter_code
_entity_poly.pdbx_strand_id
1 'polypeptide(L)'
;MVGQTATGHTFSLAFCYMKQENDDGYIWALQELKVLFQPPRIPKFIIMDCELALKMAIELVFPSSIHSYCTWHISKNLIQNCLKYCQEDDWKDYQTSWSLLVSSKSTEEYENNLQKNQREVKILLRSMGIYLKQPTPIQEKVCHCLGKPESSPRESSQLPC
;
A
#
# COMPACT_ATOMS: atom_id res chain seq x y z
N MET A 1 -5.85 -15.30 -4.29
CA MET A 1 -6.11 -14.04 -5.00
C MET A 1 -7.58 -13.94 -5.36
N VAL A 2 -8.11 -12.72 -5.37
CA VAL A 2 -9.50 -12.45 -5.71
C VAL A 2 -9.58 -11.38 -6.80
N GLY A 3 -10.61 -11.47 -7.62
CA GLY A 3 -10.96 -10.45 -8.59
C GLY A 3 -12.30 -9.82 -8.25
N GLN A 4 -12.63 -8.70 -8.91
CA GLN A 4 -13.91 -8.04 -8.78
C GLN A 4 -14.54 -7.85 -10.15
N THR A 5 -15.83 -8.14 -10.26
CA THR A 5 -16.60 -7.90 -11.47
C THR A 5 -16.92 -6.42 -11.64
N ALA A 6 -17.35 -6.01 -12.85
CA ALA A 6 -17.83 -4.64 -13.10
C ALA A 6 -19.04 -4.24 -12.24
N THR A 7 -19.78 -5.24 -11.71
CA THR A 7 -20.91 -5.04 -10.80
C THR A 7 -20.52 -5.07 -9.33
N GLY A 8 -19.21 -5.10 -9.01
CA GLY A 8 -18.70 -5.05 -7.65
C GLY A 8 -18.67 -6.39 -6.91
N HIS A 9 -19.05 -7.50 -7.54
CA HIS A 9 -18.99 -8.82 -6.91
C HIS A 9 -17.57 -9.37 -6.88
N THR A 10 -17.15 -9.89 -5.73
CA THR A 10 -15.85 -10.54 -5.54
C THR A 10 -15.92 -12.01 -5.94
N PHE A 11 -14.89 -12.50 -6.64
CA PHE A 11 -14.74 -13.91 -6.99
C PHE A 11 -13.29 -14.37 -6.76
N SER A 12 -13.15 -15.66 -6.46
CA SER A 12 -11.83 -16.28 -6.32
C SER A 12 -11.20 -16.50 -7.69
N LEU A 13 -10.02 -15.93 -7.90
CA LEU A 13 -9.26 -16.05 -9.14
C LEU A 13 -8.29 -17.23 -9.08
N ALA A 14 -7.52 -17.32 -8.01
CA ALA A 14 -6.55 -18.38 -7.80
C ALA A 14 -6.22 -18.55 -6.30
N PHE A 15 -5.79 -19.76 -5.95
CA PHE A 15 -5.19 -20.08 -4.67
C PHE A 15 -3.75 -20.50 -4.91
N CYS A 16 -2.81 -19.99 -4.13
CA CYS A 16 -1.43 -20.35 -4.18
C CYS A 16 -0.95 -20.70 -2.77
N TYR A 17 -0.27 -21.83 -2.63
CA TYR A 17 0.37 -22.27 -1.40
C TYR A 17 1.87 -22.16 -1.59
N MET A 18 2.51 -21.26 -0.86
CA MET A 18 3.95 -21.05 -0.89
C MET A 18 4.58 -21.55 0.39
N LYS A 19 5.78 -22.12 0.28
CA LYS A 19 6.55 -22.57 1.45
C LYS A 19 7.10 -21.39 2.24
N GLN A 20 7.44 -20.31 1.54
CA GLN A 20 7.99 -19.07 2.11
C GLN A 20 7.44 -17.86 1.35
N GLU A 21 7.14 -16.80 2.09
CA GLU A 21 6.74 -15.49 1.55
C GLU A 21 8.00 -14.65 1.34
N ASN A 22 8.68 -14.84 0.22
CA ASN A 22 9.87 -14.11 -0.19
C ASN A 22 9.78 -13.71 -1.67
N ASP A 23 10.76 -12.96 -2.15
CA ASP A 23 10.80 -12.42 -3.52
C ASP A 23 10.60 -13.52 -4.55
N ASP A 24 11.39 -14.61 -4.47
CA ASP A 24 11.34 -15.71 -5.44
C ASP A 24 9.98 -16.42 -5.42
N GLY A 25 9.42 -16.65 -4.24
CA GLY A 25 8.11 -17.27 -4.06
C GLY A 25 7.00 -16.43 -4.68
N TYR A 26 7.00 -15.13 -4.45
CA TYR A 26 6.02 -14.21 -5.05
C TYR A 26 6.20 -14.07 -6.55
N ILE A 27 7.43 -13.97 -7.06
CA ILE A 27 7.71 -13.90 -8.49
C ILE A 27 7.19 -15.16 -9.19
N TRP A 28 7.53 -16.33 -8.67
CA TRP A 28 7.04 -17.61 -9.20
C TRP A 28 5.51 -17.65 -9.23
N ALA A 29 4.84 -17.37 -8.11
CA ALA A 29 3.39 -17.43 -8.00
C ALA A 29 2.68 -16.47 -8.96
N LEU A 30 3.23 -15.26 -9.14
CA LEU A 30 2.69 -14.26 -10.05
C LEU A 30 2.96 -14.60 -11.52
N GLN A 31 4.09 -15.26 -11.85
CA GLN A 31 4.37 -15.76 -13.18
C GLN A 31 3.38 -16.87 -13.57
N GLU A 32 3.12 -17.83 -12.70
CA GLU A 32 2.10 -18.86 -12.91
C GLU A 32 0.70 -18.25 -13.09
N LEU A 33 0.38 -17.26 -12.27
CA LEU A 33 -0.88 -16.54 -12.42
C LEU A 33 -0.97 -15.82 -13.76
N LYS A 34 0.11 -15.20 -14.23
CA LYS A 34 0.16 -14.46 -15.50
C LYS A 34 -0.17 -15.32 -16.69
N VAL A 35 0.20 -16.61 -16.67
CA VAL A 35 -0.12 -17.57 -17.72
C VAL A 35 -1.63 -17.75 -17.90
N LEU A 36 -2.42 -17.58 -16.83
CA LEU A 36 -3.88 -17.66 -16.89
C LEU A 36 -4.53 -16.46 -17.59
N PHE A 37 -3.80 -15.35 -17.70
CA PHE A 37 -4.27 -14.14 -18.39
C PHE A 37 -3.77 -14.15 -19.84
N GLN A 38 -4.67 -14.44 -20.76
CA GLN A 38 -4.35 -14.27 -22.18
C GLN A 38 -4.43 -12.77 -22.55
N PRO A 39 -3.48 -12.24 -23.34
CA PRO A 39 -3.61 -10.89 -23.88
C PRO A 39 -4.94 -10.72 -24.64
N PRO A 40 -5.69 -9.62 -24.47
CA PRO A 40 -5.38 -8.41 -23.71
C PRO A 40 -5.88 -8.38 -22.24
N ARG A 41 -6.13 -9.53 -21.61
CA ARG A 41 -6.81 -9.66 -20.30
C ARG A 41 -5.89 -9.51 -19.08
N ILE A 42 -4.75 -8.87 -19.23
CA ILE A 42 -3.85 -8.56 -18.10
C ILE A 42 -4.58 -7.59 -17.12
N PRO A 43 -4.50 -7.80 -15.81
CA PRO A 43 -5.09 -6.89 -14.84
C PRO A 43 -4.57 -5.47 -15.04
N LYS A 44 -5.48 -4.49 -15.18
CA LYS A 44 -5.10 -3.09 -15.27
C LYS A 44 -4.76 -2.50 -13.90
N PHE A 45 -5.36 -3.03 -12.85
CA PHE A 45 -5.19 -2.56 -11.49
C PHE A 45 -5.02 -3.74 -10.53
N ILE A 46 -4.02 -3.66 -9.65
CA ILE A 46 -3.71 -4.69 -8.66
C ILE A 46 -3.69 -4.02 -7.28
N ILE A 47 -4.50 -4.53 -6.35
CA ILE A 47 -4.47 -4.12 -4.95
C ILE A 47 -3.76 -5.21 -4.16
N MET A 48 -2.77 -4.84 -3.36
CA MET A 48 -1.94 -5.75 -2.59
C MET A 48 -1.84 -5.35 -1.12
N ASP A 49 -1.40 -6.26 -0.27
CA ASP A 49 -0.97 -5.94 1.08
C ASP A 49 0.34 -5.15 1.05
N CYS A 50 0.66 -4.51 2.17
CA CYS A 50 1.88 -3.72 2.33
C CYS A 50 3.09 -4.64 2.62
N GLU A 51 3.40 -5.50 1.66
CA GLU A 51 4.53 -6.43 1.68
C GLU A 51 5.53 -6.05 0.59
N LEU A 52 6.79 -5.75 0.97
CA LEU A 52 7.79 -5.23 0.04
C LEU A 52 8.14 -6.26 -1.04
N ALA A 53 8.32 -7.52 -0.66
CA ALA A 53 8.63 -8.61 -1.59
C ALA A 53 7.51 -8.79 -2.62
N LEU A 54 6.25 -8.71 -2.19
CA LEU A 54 5.10 -8.78 -3.09
C LEU A 54 5.06 -7.59 -4.05
N LYS A 55 5.34 -6.37 -3.56
CA LYS A 55 5.42 -5.18 -4.41
C LYS A 55 6.45 -5.35 -5.51
N MET A 56 7.69 -5.72 -5.16
CA MET A 56 8.77 -5.93 -6.11
C MET A 56 8.43 -6.99 -7.16
N ALA A 57 7.79 -8.08 -6.72
CA ALA A 57 7.36 -9.15 -7.62
C ALA A 57 6.24 -8.67 -8.59
N ILE A 58 5.28 -7.86 -8.13
CA ILE A 58 4.22 -7.30 -8.99
C ILE A 58 4.82 -6.34 -10.02
N GLU A 59 5.73 -5.45 -9.62
CA GLU A 59 6.42 -4.53 -10.55
C GLU A 59 7.19 -5.28 -11.63
N LEU A 60 7.81 -6.39 -11.29
CA LEU A 60 8.55 -7.23 -12.24
C LEU A 60 7.63 -8.00 -13.19
N VAL A 61 6.57 -8.63 -12.66
CA VAL A 61 5.72 -9.55 -13.45
C VAL A 61 4.64 -8.81 -14.22
N PHE A 62 4.07 -7.75 -13.65
CA PHE A 62 3.00 -6.94 -14.22
C PHE A 62 3.39 -5.45 -14.38
N PRO A 63 4.44 -5.12 -15.14
CA PRO A 63 4.97 -3.74 -15.20
C PRO A 63 4.00 -2.73 -15.82
N SER A 64 2.99 -3.18 -16.56
CA SER A 64 1.96 -2.33 -17.16
C SER A 64 0.72 -2.12 -16.28
N SER A 65 0.64 -2.82 -15.15
CA SER A 65 -0.48 -2.70 -14.22
C SER A 65 -0.26 -1.55 -13.25
N ILE A 66 -1.31 -0.80 -12.96
CA ILE A 66 -1.30 0.14 -11.83
C ILE A 66 -1.47 -0.68 -10.55
N HIS A 67 -0.63 -0.44 -9.56
CA HIS A 67 -0.73 -1.13 -8.28
C HIS A 67 -0.92 -0.15 -7.11
N SER A 68 -1.62 -0.59 -6.08
CA SER A 68 -1.88 0.17 -4.88
C SER A 68 -1.94 -0.74 -3.66
N TYR A 69 -1.64 -0.16 -2.51
CA TYR A 69 -1.80 -0.88 -1.24
C TYR A 69 -3.26 -0.92 -0.79
N CYS A 70 -3.65 -2.03 -0.17
CA CYS A 70 -4.97 -2.21 0.38
C CYS A 70 -5.15 -1.36 1.65
N THR A 71 -6.06 -0.38 1.60
CA THR A 71 -6.35 0.52 2.72
C THR A 71 -6.84 -0.24 3.96
N TRP A 72 -7.55 -1.34 3.77
CA TRP A 72 -8.00 -2.20 4.87
C TRP A 72 -6.81 -2.85 5.60
N HIS A 73 -5.83 -3.39 4.87
CA HIS A 73 -4.63 -3.99 5.47
C HIS A 73 -3.79 -2.94 6.19
N ILE A 74 -3.64 -1.74 5.61
CA ILE A 74 -2.97 -0.62 6.30
C ILE A 74 -3.68 -0.29 7.61
N SER A 75 -5.00 -0.09 7.57
CA SER A 75 -5.79 0.22 8.77
C SER A 75 -5.68 -0.88 9.83
N LYS A 76 -5.77 -2.15 9.42
CA LYS A 76 -5.63 -3.30 10.32
C LYS A 76 -4.26 -3.35 10.99
N ASN A 77 -3.19 -3.13 10.22
CA ASN A 77 -1.83 -3.10 10.75
C ASN A 77 -1.64 -1.97 11.76
N LEU A 78 -2.20 -0.79 11.50
CA LEU A 78 -2.17 0.34 12.41
C LEU A 78 -2.92 0.03 13.72
N ILE A 79 -4.13 -0.52 13.63
CA ILE A 79 -4.90 -0.94 14.80
C ILE A 79 -4.10 -1.94 15.65
N GLN A 80 -3.58 -2.98 15.04
CA GLN A 80 -2.87 -4.04 15.75
C GLN A 80 -1.59 -3.57 16.46
N ASN A 81 -0.89 -2.62 15.85
CA ASN A 81 0.43 -2.20 16.31
C ASN A 81 0.40 -0.90 17.13
N CYS A 82 -0.58 -0.03 16.94
CA CYS A 82 -0.60 1.30 17.53
C CYS A 82 -1.64 1.46 18.64
N LEU A 83 -2.84 0.89 18.49
CA LEU A 83 -3.98 1.15 19.37
C LEU A 83 -3.66 0.93 20.86
N LYS A 84 -2.93 -0.14 21.19
CA LYS A 84 -2.60 -0.49 22.58
C LYS A 84 -1.65 0.50 23.29
N TYR A 85 -1.04 1.41 22.53
CA TYR A 85 -0.05 2.38 23.07
C TYR A 85 -0.56 3.82 22.99
N CYS A 86 -1.75 4.06 22.42
CA CYS A 86 -2.29 5.39 22.18
C CYS A 86 -3.32 5.79 23.21
N GLN A 87 -3.44 7.07 23.45
CA GLN A 87 -4.61 7.64 24.15
C GLN A 87 -5.83 7.49 23.23
N GLU A 88 -7.01 7.33 23.83
CA GLU A 88 -8.25 7.10 23.08
C GLU A 88 -8.59 8.26 22.14
N ASP A 89 -8.36 9.49 22.58
CA ASP A 89 -8.63 10.70 21.79
C ASP A 89 -7.67 10.85 20.61
N ASP A 90 -6.36 10.66 20.82
CA ASP A 90 -5.36 10.67 19.73
C ASP A 90 -5.69 9.63 18.66
N TRP A 91 -6.19 8.46 19.09
CA TRP A 91 -6.60 7.42 18.16
C TRP A 91 -7.84 7.79 17.34
N LYS A 92 -8.85 8.42 17.96
CA LYS A 92 -10.05 8.91 17.26
C LYS A 92 -9.72 9.99 16.23
N ASP A 93 -8.82 10.92 16.58
CA ASP A 93 -8.37 11.98 15.68
C ASP A 93 -7.62 11.39 14.48
N TYR A 94 -6.74 10.41 14.72
CA TYR A 94 -6.09 9.68 13.66
C TYR A 94 -7.10 8.95 12.74
N GLN A 95 -8.06 8.20 13.30
CA GLN A 95 -9.06 7.49 12.51
C GLN A 95 -9.89 8.44 11.65
N THR A 96 -10.25 9.59 12.18
CA THR A 96 -10.99 10.63 11.46
C THR A 96 -10.16 11.17 10.29
N SER A 97 -8.90 11.51 10.52
CA SER A 97 -8.00 12.02 9.48
C SER A 97 -7.72 10.97 8.40
N TRP A 98 -7.57 9.70 8.79
CA TRP A 98 -7.40 8.58 7.87
C TRP A 98 -8.63 8.37 6.99
N SER A 99 -9.83 8.39 7.58
CA SER A 99 -11.08 8.25 6.83
C SER A 99 -11.25 9.36 5.78
N LEU A 100 -10.93 10.61 6.14
CA LEU A 100 -10.95 11.74 5.22
C LEU A 100 -9.94 11.57 4.08
N LEU A 101 -8.72 11.12 4.40
CA LEU A 101 -7.68 10.86 3.40
C LEU A 101 -8.12 9.82 2.38
N VAL A 102 -8.64 8.69 2.84
CA VAL A 102 -9.06 7.57 1.96
C VAL A 102 -10.29 7.91 1.13
N SER A 103 -11.16 8.80 1.62
CA SER A 103 -12.38 9.24 0.93
C SER A 103 -12.21 10.46 0.03
N SER A 104 -11.00 10.99 -0.09
CA SER A 104 -10.70 12.16 -0.92
C SER A 104 -11.09 11.96 -2.38
N LYS A 105 -11.78 12.93 -2.98
CA LYS A 105 -12.31 12.85 -4.34
C LYS A 105 -11.50 13.64 -5.37
N SER A 106 -10.57 14.47 -4.91
CA SER A 106 -9.68 15.26 -5.76
C SER A 106 -8.25 15.20 -5.26
N THR A 107 -7.29 15.51 -6.13
CA THR A 107 -5.86 15.58 -5.78
C THR A 107 -5.60 16.63 -4.70
N GLU A 108 -6.24 17.80 -4.81
CA GLU A 108 -6.10 18.88 -3.82
C GLU A 108 -6.63 18.46 -2.44
N GLU A 109 -7.82 17.85 -2.41
CA GLU A 109 -8.40 17.31 -1.16
C GLU A 109 -7.50 16.23 -0.56
N TYR A 110 -6.95 15.34 -1.39
CA TYR A 110 -6.03 14.30 -0.96
C TYR A 110 -4.76 14.89 -0.34
N GLU A 111 -4.12 15.86 -0.97
CA GLU A 111 -2.91 16.50 -0.45
C GLU A 111 -3.15 17.21 0.88
N ASN A 112 -4.26 17.93 1.02
CA ASN A 112 -4.64 18.58 2.28
C ASN A 112 -4.90 17.57 3.40
N ASN A 113 -5.64 16.50 3.11
CA ASN A 113 -5.92 15.44 4.05
C ASN A 113 -4.67 14.64 4.40
N LEU A 114 -3.75 14.44 3.46
CA LEU A 114 -2.46 13.79 3.70
C LEU A 114 -1.61 14.58 4.70
N GLN A 115 -1.51 15.89 4.55
CA GLN A 115 -0.79 16.74 5.52
C GLN A 115 -1.39 16.65 6.92
N LYS A 116 -2.73 16.67 7.02
CA LYS A 116 -3.44 16.49 8.29
C LYS A 116 -3.13 15.13 8.91
N ASN A 117 -3.30 14.05 8.15
CA ASN A 117 -3.03 12.70 8.61
C ASN A 117 -1.58 12.50 9.06
N GLN A 118 -0.60 13.08 8.36
CA GLN A 118 0.80 13.05 8.77
C GLN A 118 1.06 13.73 10.11
N ARG A 119 0.30 14.79 10.46
CA ARG A 119 0.39 15.43 11.77
C ARG A 119 -0.15 14.51 12.86
N GLU A 120 -1.32 13.90 12.64
CA GLU A 120 -1.92 12.94 13.58
C GLU A 120 -1.04 11.72 13.80
N VAL A 121 -0.43 11.18 12.75
CA VAL A 121 0.56 10.10 12.87
C VAL A 121 1.75 10.51 13.75
N LYS A 122 2.26 11.75 13.61
CA LYS A 122 3.36 12.24 14.46
C LYS A 122 2.95 12.38 15.92
N ILE A 123 1.72 12.83 16.19
CA ILE A 123 1.17 12.92 17.54
C ILE A 123 1.05 11.53 18.14
N LEU A 124 0.46 10.60 17.39
CA LEU A 124 0.29 9.22 17.77
C LEU A 124 1.63 8.53 18.12
N LEU A 125 2.65 8.73 17.30
CA LEU A 125 3.99 8.18 17.56
C LEU A 125 4.65 8.79 18.80
N ARG A 126 4.40 10.07 19.09
CA ARG A 126 4.90 10.73 20.30
C ARG A 126 4.20 10.20 21.56
N SER A 127 2.89 9.99 21.53
CA SER A 127 2.13 9.43 22.65
C SER A 127 2.56 8.00 23.00
N MET A 128 3.07 7.25 21.99
CA MET A 128 3.67 5.93 22.17
C MET A 128 5.10 5.96 22.75
N GLY A 129 5.66 7.16 23.06
CA GLY A 129 7.04 7.29 23.51
C GLY A 129 8.10 7.02 22.44
N ILE A 130 7.69 6.96 21.17
CA ILE A 130 8.59 6.73 20.04
C ILE A 130 9.17 8.07 19.59
N TYR A 131 10.31 8.47 20.15
CA TYR A 131 11.05 9.64 19.71
C TYR A 131 11.76 9.33 18.38
N LEU A 132 11.46 10.15 17.36
CA LEU A 132 11.94 10.05 15.97
C LEU A 132 13.45 10.30 15.81
N LYS A 133 14.32 9.56 16.54
CA LYS A 133 15.77 9.61 16.26
C LYS A 133 16.21 8.59 15.21
N GLN A 134 15.46 7.51 15.01
CA GLN A 134 15.59 6.57 13.87
C GLN A 134 14.23 5.94 13.58
N PRO A 135 13.87 5.67 12.32
CA PRO A 135 12.63 5.00 12.01
C PRO A 135 12.66 3.58 12.58
N THR A 136 11.67 3.24 13.40
CA THR A 136 11.46 1.85 13.81
C THR A 136 10.91 1.03 12.64
N PRO A 137 11.05 -0.32 12.63
CA PRO A 137 10.46 -1.16 11.60
C PRO A 137 8.95 -0.92 11.38
N ILE A 138 8.24 -0.51 12.42
CA ILE A 138 6.82 -0.14 12.35
C ILE A 138 6.66 1.20 11.61
N GLN A 139 7.52 2.18 11.88
CA GLN A 139 7.50 3.48 11.19
C GLN A 139 7.86 3.35 9.72
N GLU A 140 8.85 2.52 9.38
CA GLU A 140 9.19 2.24 8.00
C GLU A 140 8.04 1.59 7.26
N LYS A 141 7.36 0.61 7.87
CA LYS A 141 6.16 -0.01 7.29
C LYS A 141 5.01 0.99 7.13
N VAL A 142 4.72 1.79 8.14
CA VAL A 142 3.65 2.82 8.06
C VAL A 142 4.00 3.89 7.04
N CYS A 143 5.22 4.44 7.05
CA CYS A 143 5.66 5.43 6.08
C CYS A 143 5.73 4.86 4.66
N HIS A 144 6.15 3.60 4.50
CA HIS A 144 6.18 2.92 3.21
C HIS A 144 4.76 2.68 2.67
N CYS A 145 3.82 2.30 3.53
CA CYS A 145 2.42 2.09 3.16
C CYS A 145 1.65 3.39 2.88
N LEU A 146 2.02 4.50 3.54
CA LEU A 146 1.39 5.80 3.31
C LEU A 146 1.91 6.53 2.06
N GLY A 147 2.92 5.97 1.38
CA GLY A 147 3.46 6.47 0.12
C GLY A 147 4.23 7.78 0.27
N LYS A 148 5.51 7.78 -0.09
CA LYS A 148 6.08 9.00 -0.69
C LYS A 148 5.38 9.15 -2.04
N PRO A 149 4.88 10.35 -2.43
CA PRO A 149 4.46 10.57 -3.81
C PRO A 149 5.65 10.20 -4.69
N GLU A 150 5.45 9.28 -5.63
CA GLU A 150 6.46 8.99 -6.64
C GLU A 150 6.81 10.31 -7.30
N SER A 151 8.06 10.73 -7.12
CA SER A 151 8.61 11.85 -7.85
C SER A 151 8.42 11.55 -9.33
N SER A 152 7.78 12.48 -10.02
CA SER A 152 7.62 12.68 -11.47
C SER A 152 8.49 11.77 -12.35
N PRO A 153 7.99 11.28 -13.50
CA PRO A 153 8.71 10.40 -14.39
C PRO A 153 10.06 11.03 -14.74
N ARG A 154 11.13 10.26 -14.60
CA ARG A 154 12.47 10.66 -15.01
C ARG A 154 12.42 11.05 -16.48
N GLU A 155 12.63 12.31 -16.76
CA GLU A 155 12.95 12.76 -18.10
C GLU A 155 14.10 11.91 -18.61
N SER A 156 13.83 11.17 -19.67
CA SER A 156 14.85 10.46 -20.43
C SER A 156 15.81 11.48 -20.99
N SER A 157 16.96 11.67 -20.33
CA SER A 157 18.07 12.41 -20.89
C SER A 157 18.52 11.68 -22.17
N GLN A 158 18.18 12.29 -23.28
CA GLN A 158 18.74 11.98 -24.59
C GLN A 158 20.27 12.05 -24.48
N LEU A 159 20.92 10.93 -24.79
CA LEU A 159 22.35 10.92 -25.12
C LEU A 159 22.49 11.43 -26.56
N PRO A 160 23.37 12.40 -26.83
CA PRO A 160 23.71 12.76 -28.19
C PRO A 160 24.62 11.70 -28.82
N CYS A 161 24.56 11.62 -30.15
CA CYS A 161 25.28 10.75 -31.07
C CYS A 161 26.76 10.49 -30.76
#